data_edbd43dcb126933701c00f66f1278452
#
_entry.id   edbd43dcb126933701c00f66f1278452
#
_cell.length_a   1.000
_cell.length_b   1.000
_cell.length_c   1.000
_cell.angle_alpha   90.00
_cell.angle_beta   90.00
_cell.angle_gamma   90.00
#
_symmetry.space_group_name_H-M   'P 1'
#
loop_
_entity.id
_entity.type
_entity.pdbx_description
1 polymer ?
#
loop_
_entity_poly.entity_id
_entity_poly.type
_entity_poly.pdbx_seq_one_letter_code
_entity_poly.pdbx_strand_id
1 'polypeptide(L)'
;MRSTFKVLFYVKKGSEKPNGNLPLMCRITVDGEIKQFSCKMDVPPRLWDVKNNRASGKSVEAQRINLAVDKIRVDVNRRYQELMQTDGYVTAAKLKDTYLGIGVKQETLLKLFEQHNAEFAKKVGHSRAQGTFTRYRTVCNHIREFLPHTRSEERRVGKECRSRWSPYH
;
A
#
# COMPACT_ATOMS: atom_id res chain seq x y z
N MET A 1 -12.58 21.70 19.43
CA MET A 1 -12.33 22.21 18.06
C MET A 1 -12.82 21.17 17.04
N ARG A 2 -13.54 21.58 16.00
CA ARG A 2 -13.91 20.66 14.92
C ARG A 2 -12.68 20.45 14.02
N SER A 3 -12.19 19.23 13.94
CA SER A 3 -11.14 18.87 12.97
C SER A 3 -11.65 19.03 11.55
N THR A 4 -10.86 19.69 10.70
CA THR A 4 -11.21 19.89 9.29
C THR A 4 -10.51 18.82 8.46
N PHE A 5 -11.30 17.98 7.80
CA PHE A 5 -10.79 16.94 6.92
C PHE A 5 -11.34 17.09 5.50
N LYS A 6 -10.45 17.13 4.50
CA LYS A 6 -10.82 17.27 3.09
C LYS A 6 -9.94 16.41 2.20
N VAL A 7 -10.57 15.74 1.24
CA VAL A 7 -9.89 14.97 0.18
C VAL A 7 -10.24 15.57 -1.17
N LEU A 8 -9.22 15.91 -1.96
CA LEU A 8 -9.37 16.54 -3.27
C LEU A 8 -8.53 15.78 -4.30
N PHE A 9 -9.09 15.59 -5.49
CA PHE A 9 -8.38 14.99 -6.62
C PHE A 9 -8.10 16.03 -7.69
N TYR A 10 -6.94 15.94 -8.33
CA TYR A 10 -6.56 16.82 -9.42
C TYR A 10 -5.53 16.15 -10.34
N VAL A 11 -5.45 16.60 -11.57
CA VAL A 11 -4.40 16.20 -12.51
C VAL A 11 -3.20 17.15 -12.42
N LYS A 12 -2.00 16.60 -12.38
CA LYS A 12 -0.78 17.39 -12.28
C LYS A 12 -0.38 17.92 -13.66
N LYS A 13 -0.64 19.20 -13.89
CA LYS A 13 -0.19 19.91 -15.10
C LYS A 13 1.34 19.97 -15.16
N GLY A 14 1.92 19.97 -16.36
CA GLY A 14 3.37 20.00 -16.56
C GLY A 14 4.10 18.69 -16.27
N SER A 15 3.37 17.58 -16.10
CA SER A 15 3.93 16.22 -15.94
C SER A 15 3.27 15.26 -16.93
N GLU A 16 3.12 15.71 -18.18
CA GLU A 16 2.54 14.90 -19.23
C GLU A 16 3.44 13.71 -19.55
N LYS A 17 2.81 12.56 -19.68
CA LYS A 17 3.48 11.33 -20.11
C LYS A 17 3.58 11.31 -21.64
N PRO A 18 4.45 10.46 -22.23
CA PRO A 18 4.57 10.33 -23.69
C PRO A 18 3.23 10.01 -24.40
N ASN A 19 2.28 9.43 -23.68
CA ASN A 19 0.92 9.16 -24.18
C ASN A 19 -0.06 10.35 -24.09
N GLY A 20 0.42 11.54 -23.71
CA GLY A 20 -0.40 12.75 -23.54
C GLY A 20 -1.29 12.78 -22.31
N ASN A 21 -1.23 11.76 -21.44
CA ASN A 21 -2.02 11.70 -20.23
C ASN A 21 -1.32 12.39 -19.05
N LEU A 22 -2.12 12.90 -18.12
CA LEU A 22 -1.65 13.53 -16.89
C LEU A 22 -1.81 12.61 -15.68
N PRO A 23 -0.85 12.57 -14.76
CA PRO A 23 -0.98 11.77 -13.54
C PRO A 23 -2.05 12.35 -12.61
N LEU A 24 -2.92 11.47 -12.11
CA LEU A 24 -3.93 11.81 -11.12
C LEU A 24 -3.29 11.83 -9.73
N MET A 25 -3.53 12.92 -9.02
CA MET A 25 -3.03 13.18 -7.67
C MET A 25 -4.19 13.28 -6.69
N CYS A 26 -3.97 12.78 -5.49
CA CYS A 26 -4.83 12.99 -4.33
C CYS A 26 -4.16 13.98 -3.36
N ARG A 27 -4.93 14.96 -2.88
CA ARG A 27 -4.54 15.91 -1.85
C ARG A 27 -5.40 15.67 -0.62
N ILE A 28 -4.75 15.45 0.51
CA ILE A 28 -5.38 15.33 1.82
C ILE A 28 -5.08 16.61 2.59
N THR A 29 -6.08 17.18 3.21
CA THR A 29 -5.95 18.32 4.14
C THR A 29 -6.56 17.91 5.48
N VAL A 30 -5.79 18.02 6.56
CA VAL A 30 -6.26 17.81 7.94
C VAL A 30 -5.78 19.00 8.77
N ASP A 31 -6.69 19.72 9.38
CA ASP A 31 -6.42 20.88 10.24
C ASP A 31 -5.43 21.90 9.64
N GLY A 32 -5.56 22.13 8.32
CA GLY A 32 -4.69 23.03 7.57
C GLY A 32 -3.39 22.40 7.05
N GLU A 33 -2.96 21.24 7.58
CA GLU A 33 -1.82 20.50 7.03
C GLU A 33 -2.21 19.83 5.71
N ILE A 34 -1.35 20.00 4.68
CA ILE A 34 -1.58 19.46 3.33
C ILE A 34 -0.53 18.41 2.99
N LYS A 35 -0.98 17.23 2.60
CA LYS A 35 -0.13 16.20 1.99
C LYS A 35 -0.71 15.70 0.67
N GLN A 36 0.17 15.26 -0.23
CA GLN A 36 -0.21 14.82 -1.57
C GLN A 36 0.45 13.49 -1.89
N PHE A 37 -0.24 12.68 -2.72
CA PHE A 37 0.32 11.44 -3.25
C PHE A 37 -0.28 11.13 -4.63
N SER A 38 0.44 10.32 -5.41
CA SER A 38 -0.03 9.87 -6.71
C SER A 38 -1.03 8.73 -6.55
N CYS A 39 -2.14 8.81 -7.29
CA CYS A 39 -3.13 7.73 -7.37
C CYS A 39 -2.67 6.56 -8.27
N LYS A 40 -1.46 6.62 -8.83
CA LYS A 40 -0.89 5.64 -9.78
C LYS A 40 -1.80 5.39 -11.00
N MET A 41 -2.52 6.42 -11.41
CA MET A 41 -3.42 6.43 -12.54
C MET A 41 -3.18 7.67 -13.38
N ASP A 42 -3.35 7.51 -14.69
CA ASP A 42 -3.21 8.60 -15.66
C ASP A 42 -4.59 8.92 -16.24
N VAL A 43 -4.82 10.20 -16.53
CA VAL A 43 -6.10 10.72 -17.00
C VAL A 43 -5.86 11.58 -18.24
N PRO A 44 -6.59 11.35 -19.35
CA PRO A 44 -6.56 12.25 -20.49
C PRO A 44 -7.05 13.65 -20.07
N PRO A 45 -6.31 14.73 -20.40
CA PRO A 45 -6.68 16.09 -20.00
C PRO A 45 -8.10 16.49 -20.39
N ARG A 46 -8.56 16.02 -21.53
CA ARG A 46 -9.91 16.29 -22.09
C ARG A 46 -11.05 15.70 -21.26
N LEU A 47 -10.77 14.64 -20.47
CA LEU A 47 -11.79 13.96 -19.65
C LEU A 47 -11.88 14.54 -18.24
N TRP A 48 -10.88 15.33 -17.79
CA TRP A 48 -10.87 15.79 -16.40
C TRP A 48 -11.64 17.10 -16.21
N ASP A 49 -12.69 17.03 -15.40
CA ASP A 49 -13.43 18.21 -14.96
C ASP A 49 -12.82 18.74 -13.66
N VAL A 50 -12.18 19.89 -13.76
CA VAL A 50 -11.52 20.55 -12.62
C VAL A 50 -12.53 21.06 -11.59
N LYS A 51 -13.74 21.44 -11.99
CA LYS A 51 -14.76 21.98 -11.09
C LYS A 51 -15.33 20.87 -10.20
N ASN A 52 -15.65 19.73 -10.81
CA ASN A 52 -16.23 18.59 -10.12
C ASN A 52 -15.18 17.62 -9.54
N ASN A 53 -13.90 17.79 -9.86
CA ASN A 53 -12.80 16.90 -9.47
C ASN A 53 -13.07 15.42 -9.86
N ARG A 54 -13.59 15.22 -11.06
CA ARG A 54 -13.98 13.92 -11.63
C ARG A 54 -13.74 13.91 -13.14
N ALA A 55 -13.74 12.71 -13.70
CA ALA A 55 -13.76 12.58 -15.16
C ALA A 55 -15.18 12.87 -15.69
N SER A 56 -15.28 13.67 -16.73
CA SER A 56 -16.52 14.02 -17.42
C SER A 56 -16.89 12.98 -18.49
N GLY A 57 -18.20 12.88 -18.77
CA GLY A 57 -18.72 12.00 -19.81
C GLY A 57 -19.12 10.61 -19.30
N LYS A 58 -19.68 9.82 -20.23
CA LYS A 58 -20.21 8.46 -19.96
C LYS A 58 -19.32 7.35 -20.56
N SER A 59 -18.14 7.69 -21.03
CA SER A 59 -17.20 6.70 -21.59
C SER A 59 -16.76 5.68 -20.53
N VAL A 60 -16.44 4.47 -20.97
CA VAL A 60 -15.92 3.41 -20.09
C VAL A 60 -14.68 3.89 -19.33
N GLU A 61 -13.84 4.68 -20.00
CA GLU A 61 -12.63 5.27 -19.39
C GLU A 61 -12.99 6.27 -18.28
N ALA A 62 -13.96 7.17 -18.51
CA ALA A 62 -14.44 8.12 -17.51
C ALA A 62 -15.05 7.40 -16.29
N GLN A 63 -15.84 6.35 -16.53
CA GLN A 63 -16.42 5.54 -15.47
C GLN A 63 -15.32 4.83 -14.64
N ARG A 64 -14.32 4.25 -15.28
CA ARG A 64 -13.18 3.61 -14.62
C ARG A 64 -12.40 4.58 -13.73
N ILE A 65 -12.14 5.79 -14.24
CA ILE A 65 -11.45 6.84 -13.47
C ILE A 65 -12.29 7.24 -12.26
N ASN A 66 -13.59 7.49 -12.45
CA ASN A 66 -14.49 7.89 -11.37
C ASN A 66 -14.63 6.79 -10.30
N LEU A 67 -14.73 5.54 -10.70
CA LEU A 67 -14.75 4.40 -9.76
C LEU A 67 -13.49 4.35 -8.91
N ALA A 68 -12.33 4.57 -9.52
CA ALA A 68 -11.06 4.58 -8.79
C ALA A 68 -10.95 5.79 -7.84
N VAL A 69 -11.40 6.98 -8.26
CA VAL A 69 -11.49 8.17 -7.40
C VAL A 69 -12.37 7.92 -6.19
N ASP A 70 -13.55 7.32 -6.41
CA ASP A 70 -14.48 7.02 -5.32
C ASP A 70 -13.92 5.96 -4.36
N LYS A 71 -13.29 4.91 -4.88
CA LYS A 71 -12.61 3.89 -4.06
C LYS A 71 -11.54 4.52 -3.18
N ILE A 72 -10.65 5.33 -3.74
CA ILE A 72 -9.59 5.99 -2.98
C ILE A 72 -10.19 6.92 -1.92
N ARG A 73 -11.26 7.65 -2.25
CA ARG A 73 -11.96 8.54 -1.31
C ARG A 73 -12.52 7.76 -0.13
N VAL A 74 -13.19 6.65 -0.39
CA VAL A 74 -13.77 5.78 0.65
C VAL A 74 -12.66 5.19 1.53
N ASP A 75 -11.57 4.69 0.93
CA ASP A 75 -10.47 4.10 1.68
C ASP A 75 -9.75 5.13 2.56
N VAL A 76 -9.48 6.34 2.05
CA VAL A 76 -8.86 7.42 2.82
C VAL A 76 -9.78 7.88 3.97
N ASN A 77 -11.10 8.02 3.72
CA ASN A 77 -12.07 8.34 4.78
C ASN A 77 -12.10 7.27 5.87
N ARG A 78 -12.14 5.99 5.49
CA ARG A 78 -12.12 4.88 6.44
C ARG A 78 -10.86 4.93 7.31
N ARG A 79 -9.67 5.10 6.71
CA ARG A 79 -8.41 5.22 7.46
C ARG A 79 -8.39 6.43 8.40
N TYR A 80 -8.98 7.55 7.98
CA TYR A 80 -9.12 8.72 8.84
C TYR A 80 -9.96 8.40 10.08
N GLN A 81 -11.11 7.73 9.91
CA GLN A 81 -11.97 7.32 11.02
C GLN A 81 -11.28 6.32 11.96
N GLU A 82 -10.61 5.32 11.40
CA GLU A 82 -9.83 4.34 12.17
C GLU A 82 -8.77 5.02 13.04
N LEU A 83 -7.99 5.94 12.46
CA LEU A 83 -6.96 6.69 13.19
C LEU A 83 -7.56 7.62 14.25
N MET A 84 -8.69 8.28 13.98
CA MET A 84 -9.39 9.12 14.96
C MET A 84 -9.87 8.30 16.16
N GLN A 85 -10.37 7.08 15.93
CA GLN A 85 -10.81 6.20 17.02
C GLN A 85 -9.65 5.65 17.85
N THR A 86 -8.52 5.34 17.23
CA THR A 86 -7.36 4.73 17.90
C THR A 86 -6.51 5.75 18.64
N ASP A 87 -6.22 6.88 17.98
CA ASP A 87 -5.22 7.84 18.47
C ASP A 87 -5.86 9.15 18.99
N GLY A 88 -7.14 9.38 18.70
CA GLY A 88 -7.84 10.62 19.05
C GLY A 88 -7.36 11.86 18.29
N TYR A 89 -6.28 11.76 17.53
CA TYR A 89 -5.66 12.83 16.77
C TYR A 89 -5.01 12.30 15.47
N VAL A 90 -5.26 12.98 14.36
CA VAL A 90 -4.74 12.59 13.03
C VAL A 90 -4.03 13.77 12.37
N THR A 91 -2.84 13.52 11.81
CA THR A 91 -2.14 14.46 10.92
C THR A 91 -2.29 14.03 9.47
N ALA A 92 -2.20 14.97 8.52
CA ALA A 92 -2.22 14.63 7.10
C ALA A 92 -1.04 13.73 6.69
N ALA A 93 0.12 13.88 7.34
CA ALA A 93 1.28 13.00 7.14
C ALA A 93 0.97 11.56 7.56
N LYS A 94 0.49 11.35 8.80
CA LYS A 94 0.15 10.02 9.33
C LYS A 94 -0.91 9.32 8.49
N LEU A 95 -1.96 10.06 8.10
CA LEU A 95 -3.01 9.52 7.25
C LEU A 95 -2.49 9.08 5.87
N LYS A 96 -1.66 9.90 5.23
CA LYS A 96 -1.00 9.54 3.97
C LYS A 96 -0.15 8.29 4.11
N ASP A 97 0.71 8.23 5.14
CA ASP A 97 1.63 7.12 5.36
C ASP A 97 0.88 5.82 5.65
N THR A 98 -0.17 5.87 6.49
CA THR A 98 -1.06 4.74 6.75
C THR A 98 -1.79 4.28 5.49
N TYR A 99 -2.28 5.21 4.66
CA TYR A 99 -2.94 4.87 3.39
C TYR A 99 -1.98 4.20 2.40
N LEU A 100 -0.74 4.70 2.30
CA LEU A 100 0.29 4.14 1.42
C LEU A 100 0.98 2.89 1.99
N GLY A 101 0.66 2.50 3.23
CA GLY A 101 1.36 1.41 3.93
C GLY A 101 2.79 1.77 4.35
N ILE A 102 3.14 3.07 4.37
CA ILE A 102 4.45 3.55 4.79
C ILE A 102 4.45 3.60 6.33
N GLY A 103 5.44 2.96 6.95
CA GLY A 103 5.56 2.95 8.42
C GLY A 103 4.69 1.92 9.14
N VAL A 104 3.86 1.14 8.43
CA VAL A 104 3.43 -0.14 8.96
C VAL A 104 4.70 -0.96 9.13
N LYS A 105 5.07 -1.28 10.38
CA LYS A 105 6.18 -2.22 10.64
C LYS A 105 5.79 -3.50 9.92
N GLN A 106 6.32 -3.67 8.71
CA GLN A 106 6.21 -4.94 8.02
C GLN A 106 6.94 -5.92 8.91
N GLU A 107 6.19 -6.85 9.49
CA GLU A 107 6.83 -7.92 10.22
C GLU A 107 7.65 -8.71 9.21
N THR A 108 8.95 -8.77 9.45
CA THR A 108 9.83 -9.54 8.58
C THR A 108 9.41 -11.01 8.61
N LEU A 109 9.63 -11.72 7.50
CA LEU A 109 9.36 -13.16 7.41
C LEU A 109 9.99 -13.91 8.61
N LEU A 110 11.19 -13.53 8.99
CA LEU A 110 11.91 -14.11 10.12
C LEU A 110 11.12 -13.92 11.43
N LYS A 111 10.62 -12.71 11.68
CA LYS A 111 9.85 -12.41 12.90
C LYS A 111 8.54 -13.19 12.96
N LEU A 112 7.82 -13.28 11.83
CA LEU A 112 6.60 -14.10 11.74
C LEU A 112 6.91 -15.58 11.97
N PHE A 113 8.02 -16.07 11.43
CA PHE A 113 8.45 -17.46 11.62
C PHE A 113 8.84 -17.74 13.07
N GLU A 114 9.52 -16.81 13.72
CA GLU A 114 9.87 -16.89 15.14
C GLU A 114 8.62 -16.90 16.04
N GLN A 115 7.63 -16.05 15.76
CA GLN A 115 6.33 -16.05 16.47
C GLN A 115 5.61 -17.39 16.29
N HIS A 116 5.52 -17.88 15.05
CA HIS A 116 4.93 -19.19 14.76
C HIS A 116 5.62 -20.30 15.55
N ASN A 117 6.96 -20.32 15.58
CA ASN A 117 7.73 -21.32 16.32
C ASN A 117 7.49 -21.23 17.82
N ALA A 118 7.37 -20.03 18.38
CA ALA A 118 7.06 -19.82 19.79
C ALA A 118 5.65 -20.32 20.15
N GLU A 119 4.67 -20.09 19.31
CA GLU A 119 3.31 -20.61 19.49
C GLU A 119 3.24 -22.13 19.33
N PHE A 120 3.98 -22.68 18.36
CA PHE A 120 4.05 -24.11 18.11
C PHE A 120 4.71 -24.84 19.29
N ALA A 121 5.78 -24.26 19.86
CA ALA A 121 6.46 -24.81 21.04
C ALA A 121 5.51 -25.02 22.23
N LYS A 122 4.55 -24.12 22.44
CA LYS A 122 3.55 -24.23 23.51
C LYS A 122 2.60 -25.44 23.35
N LYS A 123 2.46 -25.95 22.13
CA LYS A 123 1.56 -27.06 21.77
C LYS A 123 2.29 -28.41 21.68
N VAL A 124 3.61 -28.42 21.81
CA VAL A 124 4.44 -29.62 21.77
C VAL A 124 4.15 -30.44 23.04
N GLY A 125 3.96 -31.74 22.88
CA GLY A 125 3.60 -32.65 23.97
C GLY A 125 2.09 -32.83 24.24
N HIS A 126 1.26 -31.88 23.72
CA HIS A 126 -0.20 -32.00 23.83
C HIS A 126 -0.85 -32.38 22.49
N SER A 127 -0.64 -31.56 21.45
CA SER A 127 -1.27 -31.75 20.14
C SER A 127 -0.28 -31.77 18.97
N ARG A 128 1.01 -31.58 19.24
CA ARG A 128 2.06 -31.49 18.23
C ARG A 128 3.31 -32.28 18.59
N ALA A 129 3.93 -32.90 17.58
CA ALA A 129 5.11 -33.74 17.77
C ALA A 129 6.40 -32.87 17.87
N GLN A 130 7.29 -33.27 18.78
CA GLN A 130 8.60 -32.63 18.96
C GLN A 130 9.44 -32.62 17.68
N GLY A 131 9.39 -33.71 16.88
CA GLY A 131 10.14 -33.78 15.61
C GLY A 131 9.72 -32.69 14.62
N THR A 132 8.44 -32.32 14.56
CA THR A 132 7.95 -31.23 13.71
C THR A 132 8.48 -29.88 14.18
N PHE A 133 8.49 -29.62 15.49
CA PHE A 133 9.06 -28.41 16.06
C PHE A 133 10.55 -28.28 15.74
N THR A 134 11.33 -29.34 15.84
CA THR A 134 12.75 -29.35 15.50
C THR A 134 12.97 -28.97 14.04
N ARG A 135 12.17 -29.50 13.11
CA ARG A 135 12.22 -29.17 11.69
C ARG A 135 11.95 -27.67 11.44
N TYR A 136 10.89 -27.13 12.04
CA TYR A 136 10.59 -25.69 11.91
C TYR A 136 11.71 -24.81 12.48
N ARG A 137 12.30 -25.16 13.59
CA ARG A 137 13.45 -24.45 14.17
C ARG A 137 14.66 -24.48 13.23
N THR A 138 14.96 -25.63 12.63
CA THR A 138 16.05 -25.77 11.65
C THR A 138 15.81 -24.86 10.44
N VAL A 139 14.62 -24.89 9.86
CA VAL A 139 14.26 -24.02 8.73
C VAL A 139 14.39 -22.52 9.11
N CYS A 140 13.95 -22.14 10.29
CA CYS A 140 14.09 -20.77 10.77
C CYS A 140 15.57 -20.34 10.88
N ASN A 141 16.45 -21.22 11.33
CA ASN A 141 17.88 -20.96 11.39
C ASN A 141 18.50 -20.81 10.00
N HIS A 142 18.15 -21.67 9.04
CA HIS A 142 18.60 -21.53 7.65
C HIS A 142 18.13 -20.21 7.02
N ILE A 143 16.88 -19.81 7.26
CA ILE A 143 16.38 -18.51 6.80
C ILE A 143 17.21 -17.37 7.43
N ARG A 144 17.48 -17.44 8.74
CA ARG A 144 18.28 -16.43 9.46
C ARG A 144 19.71 -16.31 8.90
N GLU A 145 20.33 -17.41 8.53
CA GLU A 145 21.66 -17.42 7.92
C GLU A 145 21.64 -16.91 6.48
N PHE A 146 20.59 -17.21 5.73
CA PHE A 146 20.45 -16.80 4.33
C PHE A 146 20.18 -15.30 4.15
N LEU A 147 19.36 -14.69 5.02
CA LEU A 147 18.87 -13.32 4.90
C LEU A 147 19.96 -12.23 4.94
N PRO A 148 21.02 -12.30 5.78
CA PRO A 148 22.08 -11.29 5.78
C PRO A 148 22.86 -11.24 4.45
N HIS A 149 22.85 -12.30 3.68
CA HIS A 149 23.57 -12.41 2.41
C HIS A 149 22.72 -11.96 1.21
N THR A 150 21.42 -11.80 1.41
CA THR A 150 20.49 -11.30 0.39
C THR A 150 20.07 -9.86 0.73
N ARG A 151 20.65 -8.92 0.02
CA ARG A 151 20.35 -7.50 0.14
C ARG A 151 18.87 -7.24 -0.17
N SER A 152 18.05 -6.97 0.85
CA SER A 152 16.64 -6.58 0.85
C SER A 152 15.66 -7.57 0.20
N GLU A 153 14.91 -8.28 1.04
CA GLU A 153 13.88 -9.26 0.69
C GLU A 153 12.78 -8.73 -0.24
N GLU A 154 12.51 -7.44 -0.23
CA GLU A 154 11.35 -6.88 -0.96
C GLU A 154 11.62 -6.48 -2.40
N ARG A 155 12.88 -6.29 -2.80
CA ARG A 155 13.20 -5.78 -4.14
C ARG A 155 13.43 -6.84 -5.22
N ARG A 156 13.75 -8.08 -4.87
CA ARG A 156 14.12 -9.11 -5.84
C ARG A 156 12.96 -9.93 -6.39
N VAL A 157 11.92 -10.17 -5.60
CA VAL A 157 10.76 -10.96 -6.06
C VAL A 157 10.03 -10.32 -7.25
N GLY A 158 10.11 -9.00 -7.42
CA GLY A 158 9.47 -8.30 -8.54
C GLY A 158 10.30 -8.20 -9.83
N LYS A 159 11.62 -8.37 -9.79
CA LYS A 159 12.49 -8.16 -10.96
C LYS A 159 12.95 -9.45 -11.64
N GLU A 160 13.13 -10.55 -10.93
CA GLU A 160 13.64 -11.79 -11.50
C GLU A 160 12.57 -12.65 -12.19
N CYS A 161 11.29 -12.49 -11.85
CA CYS A 161 10.20 -13.16 -12.57
C CYS A 161 9.95 -12.62 -13.98
N ARG A 162 10.49 -11.45 -14.35
CA ARG A 162 10.29 -10.89 -15.71
C ARG A 162 11.33 -11.32 -16.74
N SER A 163 12.49 -11.85 -16.33
CA SER A 163 13.57 -12.18 -17.26
C SER A 163 13.66 -13.67 -17.64
N ARG A 164 12.88 -14.54 -17.00
CA ARG A 164 13.00 -16.00 -17.20
C ARG A 164 11.87 -16.65 -17.99
N TRP A 165 10.87 -15.89 -18.44
CA TRP A 165 9.82 -16.36 -19.33
C TRP A 165 9.89 -15.62 -20.65
N SER A 166 10.90 -15.89 -21.44
CA SER A 166 10.91 -15.68 -22.88
C SER A 166 10.52 -17.01 -23.53
N PRO A 167 9.41 -17.10 -24.28
CA PRO A 167 8.91 -18.36 -24.84
C PRO A 167 9.54 -18.69 -26.20
N TYR A 168 10.78 -18.28 -26.47
CA TYR A 168 11.48 -18.64 -27.72
C TYR A 168 12.92 -19.04 -27.41
N HIS A 169 13.10 -20.33 -27.24
CA HIS A 169 14.19 -21.16 -27.76
C HIS A 169 13.62 -22.52 -28.04
#